data_a7eb53fc3aa34e6348a0b834ba8b9ef5
#
_entry.id   a7eb53fc3aa34e6348a0b834ba8b9ef5
#
_cell.length_a   1.000
_cell.length_b   1.000
_cell.length_c   1.000
_cell.angle_alpha   90.00
_cell.angle_beta   90.00
_cell.angle_gamma   90.00
#
_symmetry.space_group_name_H-M   'P 1'
#
loop_
_entity.id
_entity.type
_entity.pdbx_description
1 polymer ?
#
loop_
_entity_poly.entity_id
_entity_poly.type
_entity_poly.pdbx_seq_one_letter_code
_entity_poly.pdbx_strand_id
1 'polypeptide(L)'
;KMAAAANAASEAVGILKVPFLSVMMGGAESGIDTRDTKRQGTKYNGSGCLIHGLSVVADSFVAIDTLLRERPEDADRLVDALRTNFEHDQKMRQYLLGCKKFGNNIETADLEAREIADRVSDIVSSKKNYLGNPFRSDFATPSTHLLYGYWVGATPDGRKSRDMLGYGVDPLY
;
A
#
# COMPACT_ATOMS: atom_id res chain seq x y z
N LYS A 1 -6.24 -13.60 2.84
CA LYS A 1 -6.41 -13.48 4.31
C LYS A 1 -6.98 -12.11 4.69
N MET A 2 -6.40 -10.97 4.27
CA MET A 2 -6.88 -9.62 4.61
C MET A 2 -8.34 -9.39 4.22
N ALA A 3 -8.75 -9.69 2.98
CA ALA A 3 -10.13 -9.56 2.54
C ALA A 3 -11.12 -10.38 3.40
N ALA A 4 -10.75 -11.60 3.80
CA ALA A 4 -11.57 -12.43 4.68
C ALA A 4 -11.70 -11.80 6.08
N ALA A 5 -10.62 -11.26 6.64
CA ALA A 5 -10.66 -10.56 7.93
C ALA A 5 -11.50 -9.29 7.85
N ALA A 6 -11.38 -8.51 6.77
CA ALA A 6 -12.19 -7.31 6.55
C ALA A 6 -13.68 -7.64 6.42
N ASN A 7 -14.03 -8.72 5.73
CA ASN A 7 -15.42 -9.18 5.62
C ASN A 7 -15.97 -9.61 6.98
N ALA A 8 -15.22 -10.42 7.73
CA ALA A 8 -15.64 -10.85 9.08
C ALA A 8 -15.82 -9.65 10.04
N ALA A 9 -14.92 -8.67 10.00
CA ALA A 9 -15.06 -7.45 10.79
C ALA A 9 -16.30 -6.63 10.37
N SER A 10 -16.54 -6.48 9.06
CA SER A 10 -17.71 -5.76 8.54
C SER A 10 -19.02 -6.43 8.95
N GLU A 11 -19.09 -7.75 8.89
CA GLU A 11 -20.25 -8.53 9.34
C GLU A 11 -20.49 -8.37 10.85
N ALA A 12 -19.42 -8.43 11.65
CA ALA A 12 -19.52 -8.23 13.10
C ALA A 12 -20.02 -6.82 13.46
N VAL A 13 -19.53 -5.78 12.77
CA VAL A 13 -19.96 -4.39 12.97
C VAL A 13 -21.38 -4.15 12.46
N GLY A 14 -21.87 -4.98 11.54
CA GLY A 14 -23.22 -4.89 10.97
C GLY A 14 -24.37 -4.98 11.98
N ILE A 15 -24.13 -5.49 13.20
CA ILE A 15 -25.09 -5.47 14.29
C ILE A 15 -25.33 -4.05 14.86
N LEU A 16 -24.36 -3.17 14.69
CA LEU A 16 -24.42 -1.79 15.16
C LEU A 16 -24.99 -0.90 14.06
N LYS A 17 -26.29 -0.64 14.11
CA LYS A 17 -26.96 0.21 13.12
C LYS A 17 -26.53 1.67 13.24
N VAL A 18 -26.50 2.36 12.09
CA VAL A 18 -26.11 3.77 11.97
C VAL A 18 -27.17 4.57 11.20
N PRO A 19 -28.36 4.75 11.78
CA PRO A 19 -29.51 5.31 11.08
C PRO A 19 -29.25 6.71 10.54
N PHE A 20 -28.58 7.56 11.30
CA PHE A 20 -28.26 8.92 10.87
C PHE A 20 -27.36 8.92 9.62
N LEU A 21 -26.27 8.15 9.63
CA LEU A 21 -25.41 8.02 8.47
C LEU A 21 -26.17 7.39 7.30
N SER A 22 -27.01 6.40 7.57
CA SER A 22 -27.79 5.70 6.56
C SER A 22 -28.72 6.63 5.80
N VAL A 23 -29.39 7.54 6.49
CA VAL A 23 -30.26 8.56 5.86
C VAL A 23 -29.46 9.43 4.90
N MET A 24 -28.27 9.87 5.29
CA MET A 24 -27.38 10.70 4.47
C MET A 24 -26.80 9.95 3.26
N MET A 25 -26.74 8.63 3.31
CA MET A 25 -26.16 7.77 2.27
C MET A 25 -27.19 7.06 1.39
N GLY A 26 -28.42 7.55 1.35
CA GLY A 26 -29.50 6.99 0.54
C GLY A 26 -30.45 6.06 1.29
N GLY A 27 -30.25 5.87 2.58
CA GLY A 27 -31.15 5.06 3.42
C GLY A 27 -32.54 5.66 3.60
N ALA A 28 -32.71 6.99 3.38
CA ALA A 28 -34.02 7.64 3.36
C ALA A 28 -34.92 7.08 2.23
N GLU A 29 -34.34 6.72 1.10
CA GLU A 29 -35.07 6.14 -0.04
C GLU A 29 -35.19 4.62 0.07
N SER A 30 -34.13 3.95 0.46
CA SER A 30 -34.07 2.48 0.47
C SER A 30 -34.68 1.84 1.71
N GLY A 31 -34.75 2.56 2.83
CA GLY A 31 -35.09 2.00 4.13
C GLY A 31 -34.07 1.00 4.68
N ILE A 32 -32.86 0.97 4.13
CA ILE A 32 -31.82 0.00 4.47
C ILE A 32 -30.67 0.72 5.18
N ASP A 33 -30.21 0.15 6.28
CA ASP A 33 -29.03 0.67 6.99
C ASP A 33 -27.75 0.41 6.18
N THR A 34 -26.81 1.37 6.16
CA THR A 34 -25.54 1.25 5.45
C THR A 34 -24.67 0.08 5.92
N ARG A 35 -24.89 -0.37 7.15
CA ARG A 35 -24.21 -1.54 7.73
C ARG A 35 -25.02 -2.84 7.62
N ASP A 36 -26.11 -2.87 6.84
CA ASP A 36 -26.83 -4.11 6.58
C ASP A 36 -25.92 -5.10 5.87
N THR A 37 -25.77 -6.31 6.42
CA THR A 37 -24.85 -7.33 5.91
C THR A 37 -25.46 -8.24 4.84
N LYS A 38 -26.75 -8.07 4.55
CA LYS A 38 -27.50 -8.89 3.58
C LYS A 38 -27.98 -8.09 2.37
N ARG A 39 -28.14 -6.78 2.53
CA ARG A 39 -28.71 -5.90 1.52
C ARG A 39 -27.84 -4.64 1.39
N GLN A 40 -27.70 -4.15 0.17
CA GLN A 40 -26.98 -2.91 -0.07
C GLN A 40 -27.83 -1.71 0.31
N GLY A 41 -27.42 -0.99 1.38
CA GLY A 41 -28.12 0.20 1.87
C GLY A 41 -27.69 1.50 1.24
N THR A 42 -26.58 1.50 0.48
CA THR A 42 -26.05 2.69 -0.20
C THR A 42 -26.13 2.52 -1.70
N LYS A 43 -26.20 3.64 -2.43
CA LYS A 43 -26.16 3.64 -3.89
C LYS A 43 -24.89 2.97 -4.45
N TYR A 44 -23.76 3.22 -3.79
CA TYR A 44 -22.47 2.64 -4.15
C TYR A 44 -21.95 1.85 -2.95
N ASN A 45 -21.81 0.55 -3.12
CA ASN A 45 -21.18 -0.31 -2.14
C ASN A 45 -19.86 -0.80 -2.66
N GLY A 46 -18.81 -0.59 -1.89
CA GLY A 46 -17.49 -1.11 -2.16
C GLY A 46 -16.69 -1.10 -0.87
N SER A 47 -15.78 -2.03 -0.74
CA SER A 47 -14.83 -2.05 0.36
C SER A 47 -13.51 -1.51 -0.13
N GLY A 48 -12.97 -0.48 0.54
CA GLY A 48 -11.66 0.08 0.24
C GLY A 48 -10.54 -0.77 0.85
N CYS A 49 -9.41 -0.81 0.17
CA CYS A 49 -8.17 -1.34 0.68
C CYS A 49 -7.10 -0.26 0.55
N LEU A 50 -6.68 0.31 1.68
CA LEU A 50 -5.61 1.32 1.69
C LEU A 50 -4.28 0.63 1.38
N ILE A 51 -3.57 1.20 0.41
CA ILE A 51 -2.25 0.72 -0.04
C ILE A 51 -1.23 1.79 0.31
N HIS A 52 -0.21 1.41 1.07
CA HIS A 52 0.85 2.30 1.52
C HIS A 52 2.20 1.89 0.94
N GLY A 53 3.06 2.87 0.71
CA GLY A 53 4.47 2.65 0.37
C GLY A 53 4.70 2.27 -1.09
N LEU A 54 3.84 2.69 -2.02
CA LEU A 54 4.03 2.44 -3.45
C LEU A 54 5.41 2.91 -3.94
N SER A 55 5.80 4.15 -3.62
CA SER A 55 7.09 4.71 -4.00
C SER A 55 8.26 3.91 -3.43
N VAL A 56 8.20 3.54 -2.14
CA VAL A 56 9.24 2.73 -1.48
C VAL A 56 9.42 1.38 -2.16
N VAL A 57 8.32 0.72 -2.54
CA VAL A 57 8.38 -0.59 -3.21
C VAL A 57 8.92 -0.45 -4.63
N ALA A 58 8.43 0.52 -5.40
CA ALA A 58 8.91 0.77 -6.76
C ALA A 58 10.39 1.10 -6.77
N ASP A 59 10.82 2.04 -5.94
CA ASP A 59 12.22 2.43 -5.82
C ASP A 59 13.11 1.28 -5.35
N SER A 60 12.58 0.40 -4.49
CA SER A 60 13.30 -0.80 -4.05
C SER A 60 13.51 -1.80 -5.19
N PHE A 61 12.50 -2.04 -6.02
CA PHE A 61 12.66 -2.92 -7.18
C PHE A 61 13.64 -2.34 -8.20
N VAL A 62 13.55 -1.05 -8.49
CA VAL A 62 14.50 -0.37 -9.38
C VAL A 62 15.92 -0.46 -8.84
N ALA A 63 16.11 -0.27 -7.53
CA ALA A 63 17.43 -0.35 -6.90
C ALA A 63 18.00 -1.79 -6.93
N ILE A 64 17.17 -2.79 -6.63
CA ILE A 64 17.55 -4.21 -6.70
C ILE A 64 17.94 -4.59 -8.13
N ASP A 65 17.09 -4.27 -9.12
CA ASP A 65 17.37 -4.58 -10.52
C ASP A 65 18.66 -3.90 -11.01
N THR A 66 18.86 -2.66 -10.62
CA THR A 66 20.08 -1.92 -10.93
C THR A 66 21.32 -2.59 -10.31
N LEU A 67 21.24 -2.95 -9.03
CA LEU A 67 22.34 -3.62 -8.33
C LEU A 67 22.67 -4.97 -8.97
N LEU A 68 21.65 -5.79 -9.27
CA LEU A 68 21.85 -7.11 -9.87
C LEU A 68 22.43 -7.06 -11.29
N ARG A 69 22.18 -5.98 -12.03
CA ARG A 69 22.79 -5.75 -13.35
C ARG A 69 24.21 -5.21 -13.27
N GLU A 70 24.48 -4.29 -12.34
CA GLU A 70 25.76 -3.59 -12.27
C GLU A 70 26.78 -4.29 -11.36
N ARG A 71 26.30 -4.93 -10.27
CA ARG A 71 27.11 -5.50 -9.19
C ARG A 71 26.45 -6.77 -8.63
N PRO A 72 26.24 -7.81 -9.44
CA PRO A 72 25.54 -9.03 -8.99
C PRO A 72 26.22 -9.70 -7.78
N GLU A 73 27.54 -9.52 -7.63
CA GLU A 73 28.33 -10.02 -6.50
C GLU A 73 27.98 -9.35 -5.16
N ASP A 74 27.36 -8.18 -5.17
CA ASP A 74 26.95 -7.44 -3.98
C ASP A 74 25.55 -7.84 -3.46
N ALA A 75 24.90 -8.85 -4.04
CA ALA A 75 23.54 -9.26 -3.65
C ALA A 75 23.43 -9.66 -2.15
N ASP A 76 24.35 -10.50 -1.68
CA ASP A 76 24.38 -10.91 -0.27
C ASP A 76 24.73 -9.74 0.64
N ARG A 77 25.61 -8.86 0.21
CA ARG A 77 25.98 -7.64 0.90
C ARG A 77 24.80 -6.68 1.07
N LEU A 78 23.89 -6.58 0.07
CA LEU A 78 22.65 -5.83 0.21
C LEU A 78 21.79 -6.39 1.34
N VAL A 79 21.62 -7.71 1.40
CA VAL A 79 20.81 -8.36 2.44
C VAL A 79 21.38 -8.06 3.83
N ASP A 80 22.70 -8.15 4.00
CA ASP A 80 23.36 -7.85 5.28
C ASP A 80 23.27 -6.35 5.64
N ALA A 81 23.40 -5.47 4.67
CA ALA A 81 23.21 -4.03 4.87
C ALA A 81 21.79 -3.68 5.34
N LEU A 82 20.76 -4.32 4.77
CA LEU A 82 19.37 -4.16 5.22
C LEU A 82 19.14 -4.69 6.63
N ARG A 83 19.67 -5.88 6.96
CA ARG A 83 19.55 -6.48 8.29
C ARG A 83 20.18 -5.62 9.38
N THR A 84 21.28 -4.94 9.08
CA THR A 84 22.00 -4.06 10.00
C THR A 84 21.58 -2.60 9.92
N ASN A 85 20.45 -2.30 9.23
CA ASN A 85 19.97 -0.93 9.03
C ASN A 85 21.06 0.00 8.45
N PHE A 86 21.90 -0.54 7.60
CA PHE A 86 23.06 0.12 6.98
C PHE A 86 24.14 0.60 7.97
N GLU A 87 24.11 0.19 9.24
CA GLU A 87 25.07 0.64 10.24
C GLU A 87 26.51 0.34 9.85
N HIS A 88 26.74 -0.81 9.23
CA HIS A 88 28.07 -1.26 8.83
C HIS A 88 28.37 -1.04 7.35
N ASP A 89 27.42 -0.54 6.56
CA ASP A 89 27.59 -0.33 5.12
C ASP A 89 26.88 0.93 4.60
N GLN A 90 27.40 2.07 4.97
CA GLN A 90 26.93 3.36 4.46
C GLN A 90 27.19 3.54 2.96
N LYS A 91 28.19 2.85 2.40
CA LYS A 91 28.47 2.90 0.93
C LYS A 91 27.37 2.23 0.14
N MET A 92 26.89 1.08 0.59
CA MET A 92 25.72 0.42 -0.01
C MET A 92 24.50 1.33 0.04
N ARG A 93 24.22 1.93 1.21
CA ARG A 93 23.10 2.87 1.34
C ARG A 93 23.22 4.05 0.36
N GLN A 94 24.38 4.65 0.23
CA GLN A 94 24.63 5.76 -0.70
C GLN A 94 24.40 5.36 -2.16
N TYR A 95 24.85 4.16 -2.53
CA TYR A 95 24.60 3.60 -3.85
C TYR A 95 23.09 3.45 -4.12
N LEU A 96 22.33 2.87 -3.19
CA LEU A 96 20.89 2.67 -3.30
C LEU A 96 20.12 4.00 -3.38
N LEU A 97 20.52 5.01 -2.60
CA LEU A 97 19.94 6.35 -2.68
C LEU A 97 20.22 7.03 -4.02
N GLY A 98 21.35 6.72 -4.67
CA GLY A 98 21.70 7.21 -6.01
C GLY A 98 20.98 6.52 -7.16
N CYS A 99 20.28 5.40 -6.93
CA CYS A 99 19.48 4.75 -7.97
C CYS A 99 18.30 5.64 -8.40
N LYS A 100 17.79 5.39 -9.60
CA LYS A 100 16.61 6.09 -10.12
C LYS A 100 15.43 5.97 -9.17
N LYS A 101 14.63 7.04 -9.05
CA LYS A 101 13.50 7.13 -8.12
C LYS A 101 12.22 7.51 -8.84
N PHE A 102 11.11 6.96 -8.37
CA PHE A 102 9.76 7.28 -8.81
C PHE A 102 9.43 8.77 -8.57
N GLY A 103 8.67 9.35 -9.48
CA GLY A 103 8.17 10.72 -9.37
C GLY A 103 9.16 11.81 -9.80
N ASN A 104 10.35 11.42 -10.28
CA ASN A 104 11.37 12.35 -10.78
C ASN A 104 11.40 12.43 -12.32
N ASN A 105 10.29 12.11 -12.98
CA ASN A 105 10.17 12.07 -14.44
C ASN A 105 11.22 11.14 -15.09
N ILE A 106 11.44 10.00 -14.45
CA ILE A 106 12.34 8.95 -14.93
C ILE A 106 11.48 7.76 -15.35
N GLU A 107 11.29 7.60 -16.66
CA GLU A 107 10.36 6.64 -17.26
C GLU A 107 10.47 5.22 -16.66
N THR A 108 11.68 4.72 -16.46
CA THR A 108 11.88 3.36 -15.92
C THR A 108 11.37 3.19 -14.50
N ALA A 109 11.48 4.21 -13.65
CA ALA A 109 10.99 4.16 -12.27
C ALA A 109 9.48 4.41 -12.20
N ASP A 110 8.97 5.31 -13.06
CA ASP A 110 7.55 5.64 -13.12
C ASP A 110 6.73 4.46 -13.71
N LEU A 111 7.28 3.74 -14.70
CA LEU A 111 6.67 2.52 -15.23
C LEU A 111 6.65 1.38 -14.21
N GLU A 112 7.71 1.19 -13.43
CA GLU A 112 7.74 0.19 -12.35
C GLU A 112 6.65 0.47 -11.31
N ALA A 113 6.51 1.73 -10.86
CA ALA A 113 5.47 2.12 -9.93
C ALA A 113 4.06 1.88 -10.49
N ARG A 114 3.85 2.19 -11.77
CA ARG A 114 2.59 1.93 -12.47
C ARG A 114 2.28 0.44 -12.53
N GLU A 115 3.26 -0.39 -12.92
CA GLU A 115 3.05 -1.85 -13.00
C GLU A 115 2.69 -2.46 -11.65
N ILE A 116 3.36 -2.02 -10.58
CA ILE A 116 3.04 -2.46 -9.21
C ILE A 116 1.61 -2.02 -8.83
N ALA A 117 1.23 -0.77 -9.11
CA ALA A 117 -0.10 -0.25 -8.81
C ALA A 117 -1.19 -1.03 -9.54
N ASP A 118 -0.99 -1.31 -10.84
CA ASP A 118 -1.92 -2.07 -11.66
C ASP A 118 -2.07 -3.50 -11.13
N ARG A 119 -0.96 -4.21 -10.87
CA ARG A 119 -0.97 -5.57 -10.32
C ARG A 119 -1.67 -5.66 -8.95
N VAL A 120 -1.38 -4.71 -8.06
CA VAL A 120 -2.03 -4.65 -6.74
C VAL A 120 -3.52 -4.39 -6.90
N SER A 121 -3.91 -3.48 -7.79
CA SER A 121 -5.32 -3.17 -8.08
C SER A 121 -6.07 -4.38 -8.63
N ASP A 122 -5.47 -5.14 -9.53
CA ASP A 122 -6.06 -6.36 -10.09
C ASP A 122 -6.25 -7.44 -9.00
N ILE A 123 -5.25 -7.64 -8.14
CA ILE A 123 -5.35 -8.59 -7.02
C ILE A 123 -6.46 -8.16 -6.05
N VAL A 124 -6.53 -6.88 -5.71
CA VAL A 124 -7.52 -6.35 -4.77
C VAL A 124 -8.92 -6.45 -5.36
N SER A 125 -9.13 -6.04 -6.59
CA SER A 125 -10.43 -6.06 -7.28
C SER A 125 -10.94 -7.47 -7.56
N SER A 126 -10.04 -8.46 -7.63
CA SER A 126 -10.43 -9.89 -7.72
C SER A 126 -11.13 -10.40 -6.46
N LYS A 127 -11.04 -9.71 -5.34
CA LYS A 127 -11.68 -10.09 -4.07
C LYS A 127 -13.02 -9.41 -3.94
N LYS A 128 -13.96 -10.12 -3.31
CA LYS A 128 -15.32 -9.63 -3.10
C LYS A 128 -15.57 -9.38 -1.62
N ASN A 129 -16.29 -8.30 -1.34
CA ASN A 129 -16.77 -8.01 -0.01
C ASN A 129 -17.96 -8.90 0.36
N TYR A 130 -18.46 -8.77 1.59
CA TYR A 130 -19.57 -9.56 2.13
C TYR A 130 -20.90 -9.41 1.36
N LEU A 131 -21.06 -8.34 0.55
CA LEU A 131 -22.21 -8.15 -0.35
C LEU A 131 -21.95 -8.57 -1.80
N GLY A 132 -20.79 -9.18 -2.09
CA GLY A 132 -20.44 -9.65 -3.42
C GLY A 132 -19.83 -8.58 -4.36
N ASN A 133 -19.61 -7.36 -3.88
CA ASN A 133 -18.99 -6.29 -4.65
C ASN A 133 -17.45 -6.37 -4.57
N PRO A 134 -16.71 -5.93 -5.60
CA PRO A 134 -15.25 -5.97 -5.57
C PRO A 134 -14.67 -5.02 -4.51
N PHE A 135 -13.52 -5.40 -3.96
CA PHE A 135 -12.69 -4.45 -3.23
C PHE A 135 -12.06 -3.45 -4.21
N ARG A 136 -11.75 -2.27 -3.72
CA ARG A 136 -11.05 -1.22 -4.48
C ARG A 136 -9.74 -0.87 -3.80
N SER A 137 -8.68 -0.75 -4.57
CA SER A 137 -7.41 -0.20 -4.10
C SER A 137 -7.55 1.32 -3.93
N ASP A 138 -7.02 1.82 -2.84
CA ASP A 138 -6.94 3.24 -2.53
C ASP A 138 -5.49 3.54 -2.12
N PHE A 139 -4.76 4.24 -2.98
CA PHE A 139 -3.37 4.63 -2.74
C PHE A 139 -3.32 5.96 -1.98
N ALA A 140 -4.08 6.02 -0.89
CA ALA A 140 -4.10 7.17 0.00
C ALA A 140 -3.39 6.86 1.31
N THR A 141 -2.77 7.88 1.90
CA THR A 141 -2.08 7.74 3.17
C THR A 141 -2.52 8.82 4.14
N PRO A 142 -3.56 8.60 4.94
CA PRO A 142 -3.90 9.54 6.01
C PRO A 142 -2.86 9.39 7.12
N SER A 143 -1.90 10.28 7.24
CA SER A 143 -0.86 10.40 8.29
C SER A 143 -0.25 9.10 8.88
N THR A 144 -0.73 7.93 8.49
CA THR A 144 -0.28 6.61 8.96
C THR A 144 1.05 6.16 8.35
N HIS A 145 1.55 6.85 7.32
CA HIS A 145 2.86 6.60 6.73
C HIS A 145 4.01 6.69 7.74
N LEU A 146 3.90 7.57 8.74
CA LEU A 146 4.84 7.66 9.87
C LEU A 146 4.79 6.41 10.74
N LEU A 147 3.57 5.99 11.12
CA LEU A 147 3.36 4.83 11.98
C LEU A 147 3.81 3.54 11.30
N TYR A 148 3.42 3.33 10.04
CA TYR A 148 3.86 2.15 9.30
C TYR A 148 5.36 2.17 9.03
N GLY A 149 5.94 3.33 8.72
CA GLY A 149 7.39 3.48 8.59
C GLY A 149 8.15 3.03 9.83
N TYR A 150 7.61 3.35 11.02
CA TYR A 150 8.19 2.92 12.29
C TYR A 150 8.29 1.38 12.43
N TRP A 151 7.30 0.64 11.87
CA TRP A 151 7.27 -0.83 11.97
C TRP A 151 7.99 -1.54 10.82
N VAL A 152 8.38 -0.82 9.78
CA VAL A 152 9.07 -1.39 8.61
C VAL A 152 10.58 -1.24 8.77
N GLY A 153 11.30 -2.34 8.53
CA GLY A 153 12.77 -2.36 8.52
C GLY A 153 13.37 -1.49 7.42
N ALA A 154 14.70 -1.50 7.30
CA ALA A 154 15.39 -0.84 6.19
C ALA A 154 14.95 -1.44 4.85
N THR A 155 14.90 -0.61 3.81
CA THR A 155 14.40 -1.00 2.48
C THR A 155 15.45 -0.74 1.40
N PRO A 156 15.42 -1.51 0.28
CA PRO A 156 16.42 -1.44 -0.77
C PRO A 156 16.51 -0.10 -1.52
N ASP A 157 15.52 0.77 -1.38
CA ASP A 157 15.57 2.16 -1.88
C ASP A 157 16.54 3.07 -1.12
N GLY A 158 17.13 2.56 0.01
CA GLY A 158 18.04 3.30 0.88
C GLY A 158 17.38 3.90 2.12
N ARG A 159 16.06 3.69 2.33
CA ARG A 159 15.34 4.12 3.53
C ARG A 159 15.80 3.31 4.74
N LYS A 160 16.05 3.98 5.85
CA LYS A 160 16.37 3.32 7.13
C LYS A 160 15.13 2.79 7.81
N SER A 161 15.34 1.81 8.69
CA SER A 161 14.32 1.37 9.63
C SER A 161 13.80 2.56 10.46
N ARG A 162 12.50 2.60 10.67
CA ARG A 162 11.77 3.65 11.40
C ARG A 162 11.62 4.99 10.69
N ASP A 163 12.27 5.20 9.54
CA ASP A 163 11.97 6.35 8.70
C ASP A 163 10.55 6.23 8.11
N MET A 164 9.91 7.36 7.82
CA MET A 164 8.57 7.37 7.23
C MET A 164 8.54 6.66 5.86
N LEU A 165 7.39 6.13 5.49
CA LEU A 165 7.09 5.70 4.12
C LEU A 165 6.68 6.91 3.27
N GLY A 166 6.60 6.73 1.94
CA GLY A 166 6.03 7.74 1.06
C GLY A 166 4.59 8.08 1.44
N TYR A 167 4.19 9.35 1.30
CA TYR A 167 2.85 9.82 1.60
C TYR A 167 1.92 9.59 0.41
N GLY A 168 0.98 8.66 0.55
CA GLY A 168 0.05 8.30 -0.53
C GLY A 168 0.78 7.74 -1.75
N VAL A 169 0.58 8.42 -2.88
CA VAL A 169 1.28 8.16 -4.14
C VAL A 169 2.50 9.06 -4.33
N ASP A 170 2.82 9.90 -3.36
CA ASP A 170 3.92 10.84 -3.48
C ASP A 170 5.27 10.11 -3.48
N PRO A 171 6.26 10.62 -4.23
CA PRO A 171 7.63 10.14 -4.12
C PRO A 171 8.16 10.33 -2.70
N LEU A 172 9.02 9.41 -2.26
CA LEU A 172 9.72 9.57 -0.99
C LEU A 172 10.99 10.41 -1.14
N TYR A 173 11.61 10.39 -2.32
CA TYR A 173 12.88 11.05 -2.66
C TYR A 173 12.74 12.00 -3.85
#